data_5d2794ae479fff9fe7647be0254848f0
#
_entry.id   5d2794ae479fff9fe7647be0254848f0
#
_cell.length_a   1.000
_cell.length_b   1.000
_cell.length_c   1.000
_cell.angle_alpha   90.00
_cell.angle_beta   90.00
_cell.angle_gamma   90.00
#
_symmetry.space_group_name_H-M   'P 1'
#
loop_
_entity.id
_entity.type
_entity.pdbx_description
1 polymer ?
#
loop_
_entity_poly.entity_id
_entity_poly.type
_entity_poly.pdbx_seq_one_letter_code
_entity_poly.pdbx_strand_id
1 'polypeptide(L)'
;MGDDAAFETARYGVPVDPRRAKELLDRERAQVESQIASIEGEGPEESDERRESGDEDSEGLYQDELDAGRIEDLKKRLAAVERAEERLAAGTYGLSVQSGEPIPDERLEAVPAAELTVEESESRGR
;
A
#
# COMPACT_ATOMS: atom_id res chain seq x y z
N MET A 1 7.65 15.58 -31.65
CA MET A 1 7.27 15.66 -30.90
C MET A 1 7.16 14.94 -29.60
N GLY A 2 7.60 15.65 -28.58
CA GLY A 2 7.55 15.11 -27.25
C GLY A 2 6.17 14.75 -26.80
N ASP A 3 5.20 15.49 -27.28
CA ASP A 3 3.83 15.23 -26.90
C ASP A 3 3.36 13.87 -27.36
N ASP A 4 3.78 13.49 -28.56
CA ASP A 4 3.38 12.20 -29.09
C ASP A 4 3.94 11.08 -28.26
N ALA A 5 5.18 11.21 -27.83
CA ALA A 5 5.80 10.17 -27.02
C ALA A 5 5.09 10.03 -25.68
N ALA A 6 4.77 11.15 -25.05
CA ALA A 6 4.07 11.10 -23.77
C ALA A 6 2.70 10.50 -23.93
N PHE A 7 2.04 10.86 -25.03
CA PHE A 7 0.70 10.36 -25.29
C PHE A 7 0.74 8.84 -25.50
N GLU A 8 1.74 8.37 -26.22
CA GLU A 8 1.86 6.96 -26.49
C GLU A 8 2.15 6.18 -25.22
N THR A 9 2.96 6.74 -24.34
CA THR A 9 3.25 6.08 -23.09
C THR A 9 1.98 5.85 -22.31
N ALA A 10 1.13 6.88 -22.25
CA ALA A 10 -0.14 6.73 -21.55
C ALA A 10 -0.99 5.66 -22.21
N ARG A 11 -0.95 5.62 -23.53
CA ARG A 11 -1.76 4.67 -24.27
C ARG A 11 -1.36 3.23 -23.96
N TYR A 12 -0.08 3.00 -23.72
CA TYR A 12 0.42 1.65 -23.55
C TYR A 12 0.53 1.23 -22.10
N GLY A 13 -0.14 1.92 -21.21
CA GLY A 13 -0.30 1.37 -19.90
C GLY A 13 0.50 1.99 -18.79
N VAL A 14 0.93 3.23 -18.98
CA VAL A 14 1.46 3.99 -17.86
C VAL A 14 0.47 5.11 -17.61
N PRO A 15 -0.68 4.79 -17.02
CA PRO A 15 -1.77 5.75 -16.92
C PRO A 15 -1.47 6.89 -15.97
N VAL A 16 -0.66 6.65 -14.96
CA VAL A 16 -0.39 7.66 -13.96
C VAL A 16 0.99 8.23 -14.20
N ASP A 17 1.07 9.56 -14.21
CA ASP A 17 2.33 10.27 -14.30
C ASP A 17 3.26 9.74 -13.21
N PRO A 18 4.55 9.51 -13.54
CA PRO A 18 5.48 9.02 -12.52
C PRO A 18 5.57 9.89 -11.27
N ARG A 19 5.43 11.20 -11.41
CA ARG A 19 5.42 12.06 -10.23
C ARG A 19 4.21 11.79 -9.37
N ARG A 20 3.07 11.62 -10.01
CA ARG A 20 1.84 11.31 -9.26
C ARG A 20 1.96 9.95 -8.61
N ALA A 21 2.54 8.99 -9.33
CA ALA A 21 2.74 7.66 -8.76
C ALA A 21 3.60 7.73 -7.52
N LYS A 22 4.67 8.52 -7.58
CA LYS A 22 5.53 8.65 -6.42
C LYS A 22 4.80 9.28 -5.25
N GLU A 23 4.01 10.31 -5.52
CA GLU A 23 3.22 10.93 -4.46
C GLU A 23 2.28 9.94 -3.81
N LEU A 24 1.60 9.15 -4.64
CA LEU A 24 0.65 8.17 -4.12
C LEU A 24 1.37 7.12 -3.28
N LEU A 25 2.49 6.64 -3.75
CA LEU A 25 3.24 5.61 -3.02
C LEU A 25 3.83 6.17 -1.74
N ASP A 26 4.36 7.39 -1.78
CA ASP A 26 4.90 8.00 -0.58
C ASP A 26 3.81 8.18 0.47
N ARG A 27 2.63 8.57 0.04
CA ARG A 27 1.50 8.76 0.93
C ARG A 27 1.05 7.44 1.53
N GLU A 28 0.99 6.41 0.69
CA GLU A 28 0.59 5.09 1.18
C GLU A 28 1.61 4.55 2.18
N ARG A 29 2.90 4.72 1.88
CA ARG A 29 3.95 4.26 2.79
C ARG A 29 3.84 4.97 4.13
N ALA A 30 3.69 6.29 4.09
CA ALA A 30 3.62 7.05 5.33
C ALA A 30 2.42 6.63 6.17
N GLN A 31 1.30 6.39 5.51
CA GLN A 31 0.10 5.99 6.22
C GLN A 31 0.27 4.62 6.87
N VAL A 32 0.83 3.68 6.13
CA VAL A 32 1.03 2.35 6.66
C VAL A 32 2.02 2.37 7.83
N GLU A 33 3.12 3.08 7.67
CA GLU A 33 4.11 3.14 8.72
C GLU A 33 3.56 3.81 9.97
N SER A 34 2.75 4.85 9.78
CA SER A 34 2.12 5.51 10.90
C SER A 34 1.18 4.58 11.65
N GLN A 35 0.44 3.77 10.93
CA GLN A 35 -0.47 2.82 11.57
C GLN A 35 0.29 1.74 12.33
N ILE A 36 1.38 1.27 11.77
CA ILE A 36 2.19 0.28 12.48
C ILE A 36 2.73 0.88 13.77
N ALA A 37 3.28 2.08 13.68
CA ALA A 37 3.85 2.72 14.86
C ALA A 37 2.78 2.93 15.94
N SER A 38 1.59 3.29 15.52
CA SER A 38 0.51 3.51 16.47
C SER A 38 0.13 2.23 17.19
N ILE A 39 0.07 1.13 16.46
CA ILE A 39 -0.29 -0.14 17.07
C ILE A 39 0.83 -0.64 17.97
N GLU A 40 2.07 -0.47 17.55
CA GLU A 40 3.19 -0.93 18.34
C GLU A 40 3.46 -0.06 19.55
N GLY A 41 2.71 1.03 19.69
CA GLY A 41 2.85 1.84 20.87
C GLY A 41 4.07 2.72 20.86
N GLU A 42 4.53 3.10 19.69
CA GLU A 42 5.69 3.99 19.60
C GLU A 42 5.30 5.44 19.75
N GLY A 43 4.02 5.71 19.86
CA GLY A 43 3.58 7.03 20.22
C GLY A 43 3.97 7.28 21.66
N PRO A 44 4.57 8.40 21.95
CA PRO A 44 5.30 8.55 23.19
C PRO A 44 4.46 8.46 24.45
N GLU A 45 3.37 9.15 24.53
CA GLU A 45 2.71 9.29 25.81
C GLU A 45 1.54 8.38 25.97
N GLU A 46 0.90 8.11 24.88
CA GLU A 46 -0.31 7.30 24.95
C GLU A 46 -0.02 5.88 25.32
N SER A 47 1.10 5.36 24.88
CA SER A 47 1.40 3.97 25.21
C SER A 47 1.66 3.80 26.69
N ASP A 48 2.24 4.80 27.32
CA ASP A 48 2.44 4.71 28.76
C ASP A 48 1.14 4.65 29.50
N GLU A 49 0.20 5.50 29.11
CA GLU A 49 -1.09 5.49 29.78
C GLU A 49 -1.81 4.19 29.58
N ARG A 50 -1.71 3.63 28.41
CA ARG A 50 -2.38 2.37 28.17
C ARG A 50 -1.84 1.27 29.03
N ARG A 51 -0.54 1.26 29.23
CA ARG A 51 0.05 0.21 30.03
C ARG A 51 -0.42 0.27 31.44
N GLU A 52 -0.55 1.45 31.95
CA GLU A 52 -0.96 1.57 33.33
C GLU A 52 -2.37 1.12 33.55
N SER A 53 -3.22 1.36 32.60
CA SER A 53 -4.61 1.02 32.77
C SER A 53 -4.93 -0.40 32.38
N GLY A 54 -4.02 -1.06 31.71
CA GLY A 54 -4.35 -2.36 31.14
C GLY A 54 -4.02 -3.50 32.07
N ASP A 55 -4.86 -3.77 33.00
CA ASP A 55 -4.62 -4.90 33.86
C ASP A 55 -5.60 -6.02 33.67
N GLU A 56 -6.53 -5.90 32.77
CA GLU A 56 -7.41 -7.01 32.46
C GLU A 56 -6.71 -7.96 31.54
N ASP A 57 -6.25 -9.03 32.10
CA ASP A 57 -5.36 -9.92 31.39
C ASP A 57 -5.96 -10.51 30.14
N SER A 58 -7.20 -10.99 30.22
CA SER A 58 -7.77 -11.66 29.06
C SER A 58 -8.04 -10.68 27.93
N GLU A 59 -8.48 -9.47 28.25
CA GLU A 59 -8.69 -8.48 27.21
C GLU A 59 -7.37 -8.04 26.60
N GLY A 60 -6.35 -7.92 27.43
CA GLY A 60 -5.04 -7.54 26.92
C GLY A 60 -4.48 -8.55 25.95
N LEU A 61 -4.63 -9.83 26.28
CA LEU A 61 -4.15 -10.88 25.41
C LEU A 61 -4.90 -10.89 24.09
N TYR A 62 -6.23 -10.73 24.15
CA TYR A 62 -7.02 -10.71 22.95
C TYR A 62 -6.63 -9.53 22.06
N GLN A 63 -6.43 -8.37 22.66
CA GLN A 63 -6.04 -7.20 21.89
C GLN A 63 -4.65 -7.38 21.29
N ASP A 64 -3.74 -8.00 22.02
CA ASP A 64 -2.42 -8.25 21.49
C ASP A 64 -2.45 -9.13 20.25
N GLU A 65 -3.32 -10.13 20.25
CA GLU A 65 -3.45 -11.00 19.09
C GLU A 65 -4.01 -10.24 17.90
N LEU A 66 -5.00 -9.40 18.14
CA LEU A 66 -5.55 -8.59 17.07
C LEU A 66 -4.52 -7.62 16.52
N ASP A 67 -3.76 -7.00 17.40
CA ASP A 67 -2.73 -6.06 16.98
C ASP A 67 -1.65 -6.76 16.16
N ALA A 68 -1.26 -7.96 16.55
CA ALA A 68 -0.27 -8.69 15.79
C ALA A 68 -0.78 -8.99 14.39
N GLY A 69 -2.05 -9.35 14.26
CA GLY A 69 -2.62 -9.60 12.96
C GLY A 69 -2.67 -8.35 12.10
N ARG A 70 -3.01 -7.23 12.71
CA ARG A 70 -3.04 -5.97 11.98
C ARG A 70 -1.64 -5.58 11.52
N ILE A 71 -0.66 -5.76 12.37
CA ILE A 71 0.71 -5.43 12.00
C ILE A 71 1.16 -6.30 10.84
N GLU A 72 0.82 -7.58 10.86
CA GLU A 72 1.15 -8.45 9.76
C GLU A 72 0.56 -7.95 8.45
N ASP A 73 -0.72 -7.58 8.48
CA ASP A 73 -1.37 -7.07 7.29
C ASP A 73 -0.73 -5.79 6.81
N LEU A 74 -0.41 -4.90 7.74
CA LEU A 74 0.21 -3.64 7.37
C LEU A 74 1.59 -3.86 6.79
N LYS A 75 2.34 -4.82 7.32
CA LYS A 75 3.65 -5.12 6.77
C LYS A 75 3.53 -5.68 5.36
N LYS A 76 2.50 -6.46 5.09
CA LYS A 76 2.26 -6.93 3.73
C LYS A 76 1.95 -5.77 2.81
N ARG A 77 1.18 -4.80 3.28
CA ARG A 77 0.91 -3.62 2.48
C ARG A 77 2.18 -2.83 2.23
N LEU A 78 3.04 -2.72 3.22
CA LEU A 78 4.30 -2.01 3.05
C LEU A 78 5.19 -2.71 2.03
N ALA A 79 5.25 -4.04 2.09
CA ALA A 79 6.01 -4.79 1.11
C ALA A 79 5.48 -4.55 -0.30
N ALA A 80 4.15 -4.45 -0.43
CA ALA A 80 3.56 -4.16 -1.73
C ALA A 80 3.96 -2.78 -2.23
N VAL A 81 4.03 -1.80 -1.32
CA VAL A 81 4.49 -0.47 -1.68
C VAL A 81 5.93 -0.53 -2.19
N GLU A 82 6.76 -1.28 -1.51
CA GLU A 82 8.16 -1.40 -1.93
C GLU A 82 8.28 -2.04 -3.29
N ARG A 83 7.49 -3.06 -3.56
CA ARG A 83 7.50 -3.67 -4.89
C ARG A 83 7.01 -2.68 -5.95
N ALA A 84 6.02 -1.86 -5.60
CA ALA A 84 5.53 -0.86 -6.53
C ALA A 84 6.59 0.21 -6.81
N GLU A 85 7.35 0.58 -5.79
CA GLU A 85 8.43 1.52 -5.98
C GLU A 85 9.48 0.97 -6.92
N GLU A 86 9.77 -0.31 -6.81
CA GLU A 86 10.70 -0.94 -7.73
C GLU A 86 10.18 -0.93 -9.16
N ARG A 87 8.89 -1.19 -9.33
CA ARG A 87 8.29 -1.15 -10.65
C ARG A 87 8.29 0.26 -11.21
N LEU A 88 8.09 1.25 -10.36
CA LEU A 88 8.16 2.64 -10.80
C LEU A 88 9.55 2.96 -11.31
N ALA A 89 10.56 2.55 -10.59
CA ALA A 89 11.94 2.77 -11.02
C ALA A 89 12.23 2.03 -12.31
N ALA A 90 11.63 0.88 -12.51
CA ALA A 90 11.85 0.08 -13.71
C ALA A 90 10.98 0.49 -14.88
N GLY A 91 10.04 1.40 -14.68
CA GLY A 91 9.17 1.85 -15.75
C GLY A 91 7.98 0.95 -16.02
N THR A 92 7.64 0.07 -15.08
CA THR A 92 6.51 -0.83 -15.27
C THR A 92 5.40 -0.61 -14.25
N TYR A 93 5.46 0.48 -13.52
CA TYR A 93 4.38 0.82 -12.60
C TYR A 93 3.10 1.04 -13.39
N GLY A 94 2.00 0.54 -12.85
CA GLY A 94 0.71 0.69 -13.49
C GLY A 94 0.34 -0.45 -14.39
N LEU A 95 1.20 -1.45 -14.50
CA LEU A 95 0.90 -2.63 -15.28
C LEU A 95 0.72 -3.83 -14.36
N SER A 96 -0.21 -4.69 -14.74
CA SER A 96 -0.45 -5.91 -13.97
C SER A 96 0.80 -6.77 -13.95
N VAL A 97 1.14 -7.30 -12.77
CA VAL A 97 2.28 -8.21 -12.69
C VAL A 97 1.95 -9.56 -13.28
N GLN A 98 0.68 -9.85 -13.48
CA GLN A 98 0.25 -11.12 -14.01
C GLN A 98 0.14 -11.10 -15.54
N SER A 99 -0.49 -10.09 -16.09
CA SER A 99 -0.78 -10.07 -17.53
C SER A 99 -0.04 -8.96 -18.27
N GLY A 100 0.48 -7.97 -17.56
CA GLY A 100 1.07 -6.82 -18.22
C GLY A 100 0.06 -5.81 -18.71
N GLU A 101 -1.21 -6.03 -18.44
CA GLU A 101 -2.25 -5.11 -18.88
C GLU A 101 -2.29 -3.90 -17.96
N PRO A 102 -2.72 -2.76 -18.50
CA PRO A 102 -2.75 -1.55 -17.69
C PRO A 102 -3.79 -1.62 -16.58
N ILE A 103 -3.38 -1.15 -15.42
CA ILE A 103 -4.29 -1.01 -14.28
C ILE A 103 -4.89 0.39 -14.38
N PRO A 104 -6.22 0.51 -14.30
CA PRO A 104 -6.85 1.82 -14.48
C PRO A 104 -6.38 2.86 -13.45
N ASP A 105 -6.36 4.12 -13.88
CA ASP A 105 -5.96 5.22 -13.01
C ASP A 105 -6.77 5.25 -11.74
N GLU A 106 -8.06 5.02 -11.85
CA GLU A 106 -8.92 5.09 -10.67
C GLU A 106 -8.49 4.09 -9.63
N ARG A 107 -8.11 2.91 -10.09
CA ARG A 107 -7.67 1.90 -9.15
C ARG A 107 -6.35 2.28 -8.51
N LEU A 108 -5.45 2.85 -9.28
CA LEU A 108 -4.16 3.26 -8.74
C LEU A 108 -4.30 4.42 -7.77
N GLU A 109 -5.24 5.31 -8.01
CA GLU A 109 -5.49 6.37 -7.05
C GLU A 109 -6.01 5.82 -5.73
N ALA A 110 -6.85 4.80 -5.81
CA ALA A 110 -7.40 4.20 -4.61
C ALA A 110 -6.44 3.20 -3.96
N VAL A 111 -5.70 2.46 -4.76
CA VAL A 111 -4.77 1.45 -4.27
C VAL A 111 -3.46 1.64 -5.01
N PRO A 112 -2.61 2.53 -4.51
CA PRO A 112 -1.37 2.87 -5.24
C PRO A 112 -0.44 1.70 -5.48
N ALA A 113 -0.46 0.72 -4.61
CA ALA A 113 0.42 -0.44 -4.75
C ALA A 113 -0.26 -1.60 -5.45
N ALA A 114 -1.37 -1.35 -6.15
CA ALA A 114 -2.08 -2.41 -6.85
C ALA A 114 -1.17 -3.12 -7.82
N GLU A 115 -1.26 -4.43 -7.84
CA GLU A 115 -0.43 -5.26 -8.71
C GLU A 115 -1.23 -5.98 -9.76
N LEU A 116 -2.55 -5.94 -9.66
CA LEU A 116 -3.44 -6.66 -10.56
C LEU A 116 -4.58 -5.73 -10.97
N THR A 117 -5.16 -6.02 -12.13
CA THR A 117 -6.41 -5.37 -12.47
C THR A 117 -7.49 -5.86 -11.53
N VAL A 118 -8.62 -5.14 -11.51
CA VAL A 118 -9.73 -5.52 -10.66
C VAL A 118 -10.19 -6.94 -10.98
N GLU A 119 -10.28 -7.24 -12.26
CA GLU A 119 -10.75 -8.55 -12.69
C GLU A 119 -9.81 -9.65 -12.25
N GLU A 120 -8.52 -9.41 -12.37
CA GLU A 120 -7.54 -10.40 -11.93
C GLU A 120 -7.59 -10.59 -10.43
N SER A 121 -7.76 -9.50 -9.72
CA SER A 121 -7.82 -9.55 -8.26
C SER A 121 -9.03 -10.34 -7.80
N GLU A 122 -10.18 -10.10 -8.43
CA GLU A 122 -11.39 -10.81 -8.09
C GLU A 122 -11.27 -12.30 -8.41
N SER A 123 -10.66 -12.58 -9.52
CA SER A 123 -10.47 -13.97 -9.92
C SER A 123 -9.60 -14.71 -8.92
N ARG A 124 -8.57 -14.06 -8.44
CA ARG A 124 -7.69 -14.69 -7.47
C ARG A 124 -8.35 -14.89 -6.12
N GLY A 125 -9.28 -14.03 -5.79
CA GLY A 125 -9.96 -14.14 -4.52
C GLY A 125 -10.92 -15.29 -4.43
N ARG A 126 -11.15 -15.99 -5.52
CA ARG A 126 -12.02 -17.15 -5.54
C ARG A 126 -11.20 -18.42 -5.48
#